data_76ef7de0550ec2c071846e051858bbe2
#
_entry.id   76ef7de0550ec2c071846e051858bbe2
#
_cell.length_a   1.000
_cell.length_b   1.000
_cell.length_c   1.000
_cell.angle_alpha   90.00
_cell.angle_beta   90.00
_cell.angle_gamma   90.00
#
_symmetry.space_group_name_H-M   'P 1'
#
loop_
_entity.id
_entity.type
_entity.pdbx_description
1 polymer ?
#
loop_
_entity_poly.entity_id
_entity_poly.type
_entity_poly.pdbx_seq_one_letter_code
_entity_poly.pdbx_strand_id
1 'polypeptide(L)'
;MMELKSICKSFGENEVLRDISMVIPKGSRVLITAPSGRGKTTLLRIMMDLEASDSGEIKNRPRRQAAVFQEDRLPEEFTPVNCVKMTCAHGVTKELICENLAAVGLEGHCDKPVSQLSGGMRRRVAIVRAAMSGADTVYFDEPFTGLDDATKKLVIDYILNNCEGRTLVFVSHCPDDAKLLNAKDLRI
;
A
#
# COMPACT_ATOMS: atom_id res chain seq x y z
N MET A 1 -6.82 6.31 -15.45
CA MET A 1 -5.61 7.15 -15.44
C MET A 1 -5.87 8.28 -14.45
N MET A 2 -5.09 8.35 -13.39
CA MET A 2 -5.12 9.45 -12.39
C MET A 2 -4.04 10.47 -12.78
N GLU A 3 -4.36 11.75 -12.70
CA GLU A 3 -3.47 12.83 -13.08
C GLU A 3 -3.35 13.83 -11.93
N LEU A 4 -2.12 14.09 -11.49
CA LEU A 4 -1.76 15.12 -10.51
C LEU A 4 -1.20 16.32 -11.29
N LYS A 5 -1.64 17.53 -10.95
CA LYS A 5 -1.19 18.78 -11.58
C LYS A 5 -0.78 19.78 -10.51
N SER A 6 0.49 20.15 -10.52
CA SER A 6 1.08 21.20 -9.68
C SER A 6 0.68 21.10 -8.22
N ILE A 7 0.76 19.89 -7.65
CA ILE A 7 0.44 19.66 -6.24
C ILE A 7 1.51 20.28 -5.36
N CYS A 8 1.09 21.20 -4.49
CA CYS A 8 1.93 21.77 -3.44
C CYS A 8 1.33 21.47 -2.06
N LYS A 9 2.21 21.29 -1.07
CA LYS A 9 1.81 21.10 0.33
C LYS A 9 2.88 21.60 1.28
N SER A 10 2.47 22.40 2.26
CA SER A 10 3.29 22.87 3.36
C SER A 10 2.63 22.55 4.71
N PHE A 11 3.42 22.39 5.74
CA PHE A 11 3.00 22.33 7.14
C PHE A 11 3.73 23.43 7.91
N GLY A 12 3.00 24.51 8.21
CA GLY A 12 3.62 25.73 8.72
C GLY A 12 4.60 26.31 7.69
N GLU A 13 5.84 26.55 8.10
CA GLU A 13 6.90 27.06 7.21
C GLU A 13 7.62 25.96 6.41
N ASN A 14 7.31 24.69 6.66
CA ASN A 14 7.97 23.57 5.99
C ASN A 14 7.23 23.18 4.71
N GLU A 15 7.81 23.52 3.55
CA GLU A 15 7.31 23.09 2.23
C GLU A 15 7.70 21.63 1.99
N VAL A 16 6.71 20.75 1.96
CA VAL A 16 6.88 19.28 1.85
C VAL A 16 6.74 18.79 0.42
N LEU A 17 5.81 19.36 -0.35
CA LEU A 17 5.62 19.07 -1.76
C LEU A 17 5.61 20.38 -2.55
N ARG A 18 6.38 20.39 -3.66
CA ARG A 18 6.53 21.56 -4.51
C ARG A 18 6.26 21.20 -5.97
N ASP A 19 5.17 21.74 -6.53
CA ASP A 19 4.80 21.61 -7.95
C ASP A 19 4.88 20.17 -8.50
N ILE A 20 4.35 19.21 -7.73
CA ILE A 20 4.39 17.80 -8.13
C ILE A 20 3.33 17.55 -9.21
N SER A 21 3.79 17.17 -10.40
CA SER A 21 2.94 16.80 -11.53
C SER A 21 3.31 15.42 -12.05
N MET A 22 2.32 14.51 -12.13
CA MET A 22 2.53 13.15 -12.61
C MET A 22 1.24 12.51 -13.13
N VAL A 23 1.42 11.49 -13.96
CA VAL A 23 0.33 10.67 -14.49
C VAL A 23 0.54 9.22 -14.08
N ILE A 24 -0.51 8.63 -13.51
CA ILE A 24 -0.56 7.22 -13.12
C ILE A 24 -1.58 6.51 -14.01
N PRO A 25 -1.13 5.73 -15.00
CA PRO A 25 -2.03 4.98 -15.87
C PRO A 25 -2.84 3.94 -15.08
N LYS A 26 -4.07 3.66 -15.52
CA LYS A 26 -4.87 2.57 -14.96
C LYS A 26 -4.18 1.23 -15.23
N GLY A 27 -4.12 0.37 -14.20
CA GLY A 27 -3.48 -0.94 -14.31
C GLY A 27 -1.94 -0.90 -14.28
N SER A 28 -1.33 0.28 -14.08
CA SER A 28 0.12 0.39 -14.00
C SER A 28 0.64 0.12 -12.58
N ARG A 29 1.93 -0.21 -12.50
CA ARG A 29 2.71 -0.28 -11.28
C ARG A 29 3.68 0.89 -11.27
N VAL A 30 3.64 1.68 -10.21
CA VAL A 30 4.44 2.89 -10.05
C VAL A 30 5.12 2.86 -8.68
N LEU A 31 6.42 3.13 -8.65
CA LEU A 31 7.17 3.37 -7.44
C LEU A 31 7.51 4.87 -7.36
N ILE A 32 7.12 5.50 -6.27
CA ILE A 32 7.49 6.88 -5.97
C ILE A 32 8.70 6.84 -5.04
N THR A 33 9.81 7.38 -5.52
CA THR A 33 11.06 7.44 -4.76
C THR A 33 11.42 8.89 -4.42
N ALA A 34 11.90 9.09 -3.21
CA ALA A 34 12.50 10.34 -2.74
C ALA A 34 13.31 10.09 -1.47
N PRO A 35 14.23 10.97 -1.10
CA PRO A 35 14.86 10.95 0.22
C PRO A 35 13.83 10.96 1.37
N SER A 36 14.22 10.47 2.55
CA SER A 36 13.37 10.55 3.74
C SER A 36 12.96 11.99 4.04
N GLY A 37 11.71 12.18 4.51
CA GLY A 37 11.17 13.51 4.83
C GLY A 37 10.69 14.34 3.64
N ARG A 38 10.84 13.86 2.40
CA ARG A 38 10.43 14.57 1.17
C ARG A 38 8.96 14.37 0.78
N GLY A 39 8.08 14.12 1.73
CA GLY A 39 6.64 14.17 1.50
C GLY A 39 6.00 12.97 0.78
N LYS A 40 6.70 11.82 0.64
CA LYS A 40 6.14 10.63 -0.02
C LYS A 40 4.81 10.18 0.58
N THR A 41 4.76 9.98 1.89
CA THR A 41 3.53 9.63 2.63
C THR A 41 2.46 10.71 2.48
N THR A 42 2.86 11.99 2.52
CA THR A 42 1.94 13.12 2.31
C THR A 42 1.33 13.07 0.93
N LEU A 43 2.14 12.82 -0.10
CA LEU A 43 1.65 12.69 -1.48
C LEU A 43 0.66 11.52 -1.60
N LEU A 44 0.97 10.35 -1.03
CA LEU A 44 0.02 9.22 -1.00
C LEU A 44 -1.30 9.62 -0.32
N ARG A 45 -1.24 10.31 0.83
CA ARG A 45 -2.44 10.77 1.55
C ARG A 45 -3.28 11.73 0.70
N ILE A 46 -2.65 12.66 -0.02
CA ILE A 46 -3.34 13.58 -0.94
C ILE A 46 -3.96 12.80 -2.10
N MET A 47 -3.26 11.81 -2.67
CA MET A 47 -3.80 10.95 -3.74
C MET A 47 -5.05 10.17 -3.28
N MET A 48 -5.08 9.74 -2.02
CA MET A 48 -6.19 9.00 -1.41
C MET A 48 -7.33 9.90 -0.89
N ASP A 49 -7.22 11.22 -0.99
CA ASP A 49 -8.16 12.19 -0.41
C ASP A 49 -8.22 12.16 1.12
N LEU A 50 -7.13 11.76 1.76
CA LEU A 50 -6.97 11.76 3.23
C LEU A 50 -6.27 13.01 3.75
N GLU A 51 -5.72 13.82 2.86
CA GLU A 51 -5.05 15.10 3.13
C GLU A 51 -5.35 16.06 1.97
N ALA A 52 -5.61 17.32 2.26
CA ALA A 52 -5.78 18.34 1.24
C ALA A 52 -4.44 18.91 0.77
N SER A 53 -4.26 19.08 -0.55
CA SER A 53 -3.17 19.91 -1.07
C SER A 53 -3.46 21.40 -0.84
N ASP A 54 -2.41 22.21 -0.73
CA ASP A 54 -2.56 23.67 -0.61
C ASP A 54 -2.86 24.29 -1.98
N SER A 55 -2.33 23.68 -3.06
CA SER A 55 -2.66 24.06 -4.44
C SER A 55 -2.53 22.84 -5.37
N GLY A 56 -2.96 23.05 -6.61
CA GLY A 56 -2.99 21.98 -7.63
C GLY A 56 -4.30 21.19 -7.62
N GLU A 57 -4.40 20.22 -8.49
CA GLU A 57 -5.60 19.38 -8.63
C GLU A 57 -5.24 17.91 -8.91
N ILE A 58 -6.11 16.99 -8.48
CA ILE A 58 -6.04 15.58 -8.88
C ILE A 58 -7.29 15.22 -9.66
N LYS A 59 -7.08 14.79 -10.91
CA LYS A 59 -8.15 14.32 -11.78
C LYS A 59 -8.27 12.81 -11.78
N ASN A 60 -9.49 12.32 -11.94
CA ASN A 60 -9.80 10.88 -12.09
C ASN A 60 -9.30 10.03 -10.91
N ARG A 61 -9.49 10.50 -9.67
CA ARG A 61 -9.26 9.68 -8.49
C ARG A 61 -10.03 8.35 -8.58
N PRO A 62 -9.42 7.22 -8.24
CA PRO A 62 -10.13 5.94 -8.21
C PRO A 62 -11.17 5.95 -7.09
N ARG A 63 -12.33 5.33 -7.35
CA ARG A 63 -13.42 5.27 -6.35
C ARG A 63 -13.16 4.21 -5.28
N ARG A 64 -12.63 3.06 -5.68
CA ARG A 64 -12.30 1.96 -4.76
C ARG A 64 -10.80 1.92 -4.54
N GLN A 65 -10.41 2.28 -3.33
CA GLN A 65 -9.02 2.40 -2.93
C GLN A 65 -8.75 1.55 -1.70
N ALA A 66 -7.56 0.97 -1.62
CA ALA A 66 -7.03 0.33 -0.44
C ALA A 66 -5.61 0.82 -0.17
N ALA A 67 -5.19 0.77 1.09
CA ALA A 67 -3.85 1.18 1.47
C ALA A 67 -3.23 0.27 2.52
N VAL A 68 -1.92 0.10 2.39
CA VAL A 68 -1.02 -0.36 3.44
C VAL A 68 -0.20 0.85 3.87
N PHE A 69 -0.45 1.36 5.06
CA PHE A 69 0.28 2.50 5.62
C PHE A 69 1.57 2.04 6.32
N GLN A 70 2.46 2.95 6.59
CA GLN A 70 3.66 2.68 7.37
C GLN A 70 3.34 2.11 8.76
N GLU A 71 2.26 2.57 9.38
CA GLU A 71 1.62 1.95 10.54
C GLU A 71 0.57 0.94 10.05
N ASP A 72 0.58 -0.29 10.54
CA ASP A 72 -0.26 -1.36 9.99
C ASP A 72 -1.77 -1.16 10.22
N ARG A 73 -2.15 -0.33 11.21
CA ARG A 73 -3.55 0.06 11.53
C ARG A 73 -4.49 -1.15 11.56
N LEU A 74 -4.08 -2.18 12.28
CA LEU A 74 -4.87 -3.37 12.53
C LEU A 74 -5.44 -3.31 13.95
N PRO A 75 -6.73 -3.65 14.16
CA PRO A 75 -7.28 -3.80 15.50
C PRO A 75 -6.55 -4.92 16.25
N GLU A 76 -5.97 -4.61 17.41
CA GLU A 76 -5.09 -5.53 18.14
C GLU A 76 -5.79 -6.78 18.66
N GLU A 77 -7.09 -6.66 18.97
CA GLU A 77 -7.92 -7.76 19.48
C GLU A 77 -8.45 -8.67 18.37
N PHE A 78 -8.35 -8.23 17.11
CA PHE A 78 -8.84 -9.01 15.97
C PHE A 78 -7.83 -10.08 15.57
N THR A 79 -8.35 -11.17 15.00
CA THR A 79 -7.51 -12.14 14.30
C THR A 79 -7.16 -11.64 12.90
N PRO A 80 -6.07 -12.12 12.26
CA PRO A 80 -5.77 -11.86 10.87
C PRO A 80 -6.95 -12.09 9.93
N VAL A 81 -7.68 -13.19 10.13
CA VAL A 81 -8.91 -13.50 9.37
C VAL A 81 -9.92 -12.36 9.49
N ASN A 82 -10.20 -11.90 10.71
CA ASN A 82 -11.18 -10.83 10.91
C ASN A 82 -10.72 -9.50 10.31
N CYS A 83 -9.41 -9.17 10.42
CA CYS A 83 -8.84 -7.98 9.80
C CYS A 83 -8.99 -7.98 8.27
N VAL A 84 -8.80 -9.13 7.62
CA VAL A 84 -8.96 -9.27 6.16
C VAL A 84 -10.44 -9.25 5.79
N LYS A 85 -11.29 -9.98 6.53
CA LYS A 85 -12.72 -10.09 6.26
C LYS A 85 -13.47 -8.76 6.30
N MET A 86 -13.01 -7.79 7.11
CA MET A 86 -13.60 -6.44 7.19
C MET A 86 -13.61 -5.69 5.85
N THR A 87 -12.72 -6.03 4.93
CA THR A 87 -12.53 -5.29 3.66
C THR A 87 -12.85 -6.13 2.43
N CYS A 88 -13.07 -7.42 2.60
CA CYS A 88 -13.40 -8.32 1.51
C CYS A 88 -14.85 -8.18 1.04
N ALA A 89 -15.11 -8.59 -0.20
CA ALA A 89 -16.45 -8.76 -0.71
C ALA A 89 -17.23 -9.83 0.09
N HIS A 90 -18.55 -9.73 0.08
CA HIS A 90 -19.40 -10.77 0.67
C HIS A 90 -19.12 -12.15 0.04
N GLY A 91 -19.11 -13.18 0.87
CA GLY A 91 -18.92 -14.57 0.42
C GLY A 91 -17.47 -15.06 0.45
N VAL A 92 -16.49 -14.23 0.80
CA VAL A 92 -15.13 -14.70 1.03
C VAL A 92 -15.08 -15.57 2.28
N THR A 93 -14.62 -16.83 2.12
CA THR A 93 -14.59 -17.83 3.21
C THR A 93 -13.34 -17.64 4.10
N LYS A 94 -13.37 -18.19 5.31
CA LYS A 94 -12.23 -18.21 6.21
C LYS A 94 -11.06 -18.98 5.62
N GLU A 95 -11.34 -20.09 4.96
CA GLU A 95 -10.35 -20.98 4.33
C GLU A 95 -9.56 -20.23 3.28
N LEU A 96 -10.24 -19.49 2.37
CA LEU A 96 -9.58 -18.68 1.34
C LEU A 96 -8.71 -17.56 1.96
N ILE A 97 -9.17 -16.96 3.05
CA ILE A 97 -8.35 -15.95 3.75
C ILE A 97 -7.11 -16.61 4.36
N CYS A 98 -7.23 -17.78 4.99
CA CYS A 98 -6.11 -18.51 5.56
C CYS A 98 -5.10 -18.95 4.50
N GLU A 99 -5.55 -19.38 3.31
CA GLU A 99 -4.68 -19.68 2.16
C GLU A 99 -3.87 -18.45 1.74
N ASN A 100 -4.51 -17.28 1.65
CA ASN A 100 -3.82 -16.03 1.33
C ASN A 100 -2.82 -15.61 2.43
N LEU A 101 -3.16 -15.81 3.70
CA LEU A 101 -2.23 -15.56 4.81
C LEU A 101 -1.04 -16.55 4.78
N ALA A 102 -1.27 -17.82 4.49
CA ALA A 102 -0.21 -18.81 4.32
C ALA A 102 0.73 -18.45 3.15
N ALA A 103 0.18 -17.93 2.05
CA ALA A 103 0.96 -17.49 0.88
C ALA A 103 1.96 -16.35 1.19
N VAL A 104 1.80 -15.64 2.30
CA VAL A 104 2.76 -14.66 2.79
C VAL A 104 3.52 -15.14 4.04
N GLY A 105 3.56 -16.46 4.30
CA GLY A 105 4.28 -17.07 5.42
C GLY A 105 3.64 -16.82 6.79
N LEU A 106 2.30 -16.77 6.84
CA LEU A 106 1.52 -16.66 8.09
C LEU A 106 0.71 -17.94 8.37
N GLU A 107 1.18 -19.10 7.89
CA GLU A 107 0.55 -20.39 8.19
C GLU A 107 0.45 -20.61 9.72
N GLY A 108 -0.69 -21.12 10.18
CA GLY A 108 -0.95 -21.37 11.60
C GLY A 108 -1.20 -20.12 12.46
N HIS A 109 -1.32 -18.92 11.84
CA HIS A 109 -1.53 -17.67 12.57
C HIS A 109 -2.92 -17.04 12.34
N CYS A 110 -3.80 -17.73 11.61
CA CYS A 110 -5.12 -17.22 11.20
C CYS A 110 -6.00 -16.78 12.38
N ASP A 111 -5.94 -17.48 13.49
CA ASP A 111 -6.81 -17.31 14.67
C ASP A 111 -6.11 -16.67 15.87
N LYS A 112 -4.83 -16.30 15.76
CA LYS A 112 -4.11 -15.61 16.83
C LYS A 112 -4.46 -14.13 16.82
N PRO A 113 -4.69 -13.45 17.94
CA PRO A 113 -4.89 -12.00 17.99
C PRO A 113 -3.69 -11.25 17.38
N VAL A 114 -3.98 -10.15 16.67
CA VAL A 114 -2.96 -9.29 16.05
C VAL A 114 -1.94 -8.78 17.06
N SER A 115 -2.35 -8.55 18.32
CA SER A 115 -1.45 -8.16 19.42
C SER A 115 -0.32 -9.16 19.69
N GLN A 116 -0.51 -10.43 19.33
CA GLN A 116 0.50 -11.50 19.50
C GLN A 116 1.42 -11.66 18.28
N LEU A 117 1.21 -10.90 17.22
CA LEU A 117 2.00 -10.95 16.02
C LEU A 117 3.19 -9.97 16.07
N SER A 118 4.32 -10.36 15.48
CA SER A 118 5.45 -9.45 15.28
C SER A 118 5.08 -8.32 14.30
N GLY A 119 5.86 -7.23 14.28
CA GLY A 119 5.64 -6.13 13.33
C GLY A 119 5.62 -6.58 11.88
N GLY A 120 6.59 -7.43 11.47
CA GLY A 120 6.61 -7.98 10.11
C GLY A 120 5.43 -8.92 9.81
N MET A 121 4.89 -9.63 10.80
CA MET A 121 3.67 -10.42 10.63
C MET A 121 2.44 -9.53 10.47
N ARG A 122 2.30 -8.49 11.29
CA ARG A 122 1.22 -7.49 11.15
C ARG A 122 1.26 -6.82 9.78
N ARG A 123 2.46 -6.43 9.32
CA ARG A 123 2.67 -5.88 7.97
C ARG A 123 2.11 -6.79 6.89
N ARG A 124 2.42 -8.08 6.95
CA ARG A 124 1.92 -9.07 5.99
C ARG A 124 0.40 -9.25 6.04
N VAL A 125 -0.21 -9.20 7.22
CA VAL A 125 -1.69 -9.18 7.37
C VAL A 125 -2.29 -7.95 6.69
N ALA A 126 -1.70 -6.76 6.88
CA ALA A 126 -2.17 -5.53 6.23
C ALA A 126 -2.08 -5.61 4.70
N ILE A 127 -1.02 -6.23 4.17
CA ILE A 127 -0.85 -6.47 2.74
C ILE A 127 -1.92 -7.42 2.20
N VAL A 128 -2.17 -8.55 2.85
CA VAL A 128 -3.23 -9.49 2.46
C VAL A 128 -4.60 -8.81 2.50
N ARG A 129 -4.89 -8.04 3.56
CA ARG A 129 -6.12 -7.25 3.65
C ARG A 129 -6.30 -6.31 2.46
N ALA A 130 -5.26 -5.58 2.08
CA ALA A 130 -5.32 -4.66 0.95
C ALA A 130 -5.47 -5.40 -0.39
N ALA A 131 -4.76 -6.50 -0.60
CA ALA A 131 -4.85 -7.31 -1.81
C ALA A 131 -6.25 -7.94 -1.98
N MET A 132 -6.87 -8.43 -0.90
CA MET A 132 -8.19 -9.06 -0.94
C MET A 132 -9.36 -8.07 -0.91
N SER A 133 -9.13 -6.77 -0.78
CA SER A 133 -10.19 -5.74 -0.68
C SER A 133 -11.00 -5.52 -1.95
N GLY A 134 -10.56 -6.02 -3.11
CA GLY A 134 -11.20 -5.76 -4.40
C GLY A 134 -11.08 -4.30 -4.88
N ALA A 135 -10.19 -3.51 -4.31
CA ALA A 135 -9.94 -2.13 -4.73
C ALA A 135 -9.33 -2.05 -6.14
N ASP A 136 -9.68 -1.01 -6.89
CA ASP A 136 -9.13 -0.76 -8.24
C ASP A 136 -7.71 -0.20 -8.18
N THR A 137 -7.38 0.47 -7.08
CA THR A 137 -6.04 1.01 -6.81
C THR A 137 -5.61 0.66 -5.39
N VAL A 138 -4.39 0.17 -5.24
CA VAL A 138 -3.78 -0.14 -3.95
C VAL A 138 -2.53 0.70 -3.76
N TYR A 139 -2.45 1.38 -2.62
CA TYR A 139 -1.33 2.20 -2.22
C TYR A 139 -0.51 1.47 -1.15
N PHE A 140 0.80 1.52 -1.27
CA PHE A 140 1.74 0.86 -0.37
C PHE A 140 2.78 1.88 0.13
N ASP A 141 2.71 2.23 1.40
CA ASP A 141 3.66 3.13 2.05
C ASP A 141 4.71 2.32 2.79
N GLU A 142 5.93 2.24 2.24
CA GLU A 142 7.07 1.48 2.76
C GLU A 142 6.70 0.02 3.13
N PRO A 143 6.07 -0.77 2.23
CA PRO A 143 5.46 -2.05 2.60
C PRO A 143 6.46 -3.13 2.99
N PHE A 144 7.73 -2.98 2.64
CA PHE A 144 8.76 -4.00 2.85
C PHE A 144 9.68 -3.71 4.03
N THR A 145 9.47 -2.60 4.73
CA THR A 145 10.27 -2.22 5.90
C THR A 145 10.17 -3.29 7.00
N GLY A 146 11.32 -3.74 7.49
CA GLY A 146 11.42 -4.75 8.56
C GLY A 146 11.19 -6.20 8.10
N LEU A 147 11.16 -6.46 6.79
CA LEU A 147 11.16 -7.80 6.21
C LEU A 147 12.59 -8.18 5.79
N ASP A 148 12.95 -9.45 6.01
CA ASP A 148 14.14 -10.03 5.41
C ASP A 148 13.95 -10.28 3.90
N ASP A 149 15.03 -10.50 3.15
CA ASP A 149 15.00 -10.60 1.69
C ASP A 149 14.11 -11.75 1.19
N ALA A 150 14.10 -12.90 1.88
CA ALA A 150 13.28 -14.05 1.50
C ALA A 150 11.79 -13.73 1.68
N THR A 151 11.42 -13.16 2.82
CA THR A 151 10.05 -12.72 3.11
C THR A 151 9.62 -11.59 2.18
N LYS A 152 10.51 -10.62 1.91
CA LYS A 152 10.24 -9.53 0.95
C LYS A 152 9.90 -10.07 -0.43
N LYS A 153 10.69 -11.03 -0.95
CA LYS A 153 10.42 -11.66 -2.25
C LYS A 153 9.07 -12.37 -2.26
N LEU A 154 8.78 -13.17 -1.23
CA LEU A 154 7.50 -13.87 -1.08
C LEU A 154 6.30 -12.89 -1.13
N VAL A 155 6.41 -11.77 -0.41
CA VAL A 155 5.37 -10.74 -0.35
C VAL A 155 5.22 -10.00 -1.68
N ILE A 156 6.31 -9.71 -2.38
CA ILE A 156 6.28 -9.10 -3.71
C ILE A 156 5.55 -10.03 -4.68
N ASP A 157 5.95 -11.30 -4.74
CA ASP A 157 5.32 -12.30 -5.61
C ASP A 157 3.81 -12.42 -5.30
N TYR A 158 3.44 -12.44 -4.03
CA TYR A 158 2.04 -12.43 -3.60
C TYR A 158 1.28 -11.20 -4.11
N ILE A 159 1.81 -9.98 -3.93
CA ILE A 159 1.18 -8.74 -4.39
C ILE A 159 1.00 -8.77 -5.92
N LEU A 160 2.03 -9.14 -6.67
CA LEU A 160 2.00 -9.14 -8.12
C LEU A 160 0.98 -10.11 -8.68
N ASN A 161 0.82 -11.28 -8.07
CA ASN A 161 -0.14 -12.31 -8.50
C ASN A 161 -1.60 -11.96 -8.10
N ASN A 162 -1.80 -11.42 -6.90
CA ASN A 162 -3.15 -11.18 -6.36
C ASN A 162 -3.71 -9.78 -6.68
N CYS A 163 -2.90 -8.89 -7.21
CA CYS A 163 -3.30 -7.54 -7.62
C CYS A 163 -3.16 -7.31 -9.14
N GLU A 164 -3.14 -8.36 -9.94
CA GLU A 164 -3.04 -8.25 -11.40
C GLU A 164 -4.16 -7.38 -11.97
N GLY A 165 -3.81 -6.53 -12.96
CA GLY A 165 -4.74 -5.60 -13.62
C GLY A 165 -5.14 -4.39 -12.77
N ARG A 166 -4.77 -4.32 -11.50
CA ARG A 166 -5.01 -3.15 -10.63
C ARG A 166 -3.91 -2.11 -10.78
N THR A 167 -4.21 -0.88 -10.42
CA THR A 167 -3.19 0.17 -10.29
C THR A 167 -2.50 0.03 -8.94
N LEU A 168 -1.17 -0.12 -8.95
CA LEU A 168 -0.37 -0.25 -7.73
C LEU A 168 0.56 0.95 -7.61
N VAL A 169 0.48 1.65 -6.49
CA VAL A 169 1.32 2.80 -6.18
C VAL A 169 2.12 2.48 -4.93
N PHE A 170 3.42 2.36 -5.10
CA PHE A 170 4.36 2.10 -4.03
C PHE A 170 5.12 3.36 -3.67
N VAL A 171 5.42 3.53 -2.41
CA VAL A 171 6.41 4.45 -1.90
C VAL A 171 7.50 3.63 -1.21
N SER A 172 8.75 3.87 -1.58
CA SER A 172 9.91 3.25 -0.93
C SER A 172 11.10 4.20 -0.97
N HIS A 173 12.01 4.02 -0.03
CA HIS A 173 13.33 4.66 -0.04
C HIS A 173 14.37 3.84 -0.81
N CYS A 174 14.02 2.61 -1.24
CA CYS A 174 14.91 1.70 -1.97
C CYS A 174 14.56 1.71 -3.48
N PRO A 175 15.37 2.34 -4.35
CA PRO A 175 15.11 2.38 -5.79
C PRO A 175 15.11 1.00 -6.46
N ASP A 176 15.84 0.03 -5.89
CA ASP A 176 15.90 -1.33 -6.44
C ASP A 176 14.55 -2.06 -6.37
N ASP A 177 13.64 -1.60 -5.52
CA ASP A 177 12.28 -2.13 -5.45
C ASP A 177 11.54 -1.95 -6.78
N ALA A 178 11.87 -0.92 -7.58
CA ALA A 178 11.28 -0.71 -8.90
C ALA A 178 11.47 -1.92 -9.83
N LYS A 179 12.66 -2.52 -9.81
CA LYS A 179 12.97 -3.71 -10.62
C LYS A 179 12.20 -4.93 -10.13
N LEU A 180 12.18 -5.14 -8.81
CA LEU A 180 11.49 -6.29 -8.20
C LEU A 180 9.98 -6.24 -8.43
N LEU A 181 9.39 -5.03 -8.41
CA LEU A 181 7.97 -4.79 -8.61
C LEU A 181 7.59 -4.69 -10.10
N ASN A 182 8.57 -4.68 -11.01
CA ASN A 182 8.36 -4.31 -12.42
C ASN A 182 7.52 -3.02 -12.52
N ALA A 183 7.92 -1.99 -11.76
CA ALA A 183 7.23 -0.73 -11.61
C ALA A 183 8.01 0.41 -12.28
N LYS A 184 7.27 1.41 -12.79
CA LYS A 184 7.87 2.65 -13.28
C LYS A 184 8.32 3.50 -12.09
N ASP A 185 9.60 3.85 -12.02
CA ASP A 185 10.12 4.76 -10.99
C ASP A 185 9.77 6.21 -11.32
N LEU A 186 9.16 6.90 -10.36
CA LEU A 186 8.85 8.33 -10.40
C LEU A 186 9.52 9.00 -9.20
N ARG A 187 10.45 9.92 -9.47
CA ARG A 187 11.13 10.68 -8.43
C ARG A 187 10.43 12.00 -8.16
N ILE A 188 10.31 12.35 -6.88
CA ILE A 188 9.76 13.61 -6.39
C ILE A 188 10.77 14.36 -5.52
#